data_27f70d4c0ab7dacfb8f3d8b43be589f0
#
_entry.id   27f70d4c0ab7dacfb8f3d8b43be589f0
#
_cell.length_a   1.000
_cell.length_b   1.000
_cell.length_c   1.000
_cell.angle_alpha   90.00
_cell.angle_beta   90.00
_cell.angle_gamma   90.00
#
_symmetry.space_group_name_H-M   'P 1'
#
loop_
_entity.id
_entity.type
_entity.pdbx_description
1 polymer ?
#
loop_
_entity_poly.entity_id
_entity_poly.type
_entity_poly.pdbx_seq_one_letter_code
_entity_poly.pdbx_strand_id
1 'polypeptide(L)'
;MEEIKRIIVDQGEEMNEIFERERIIERDIPRDELMKFIEHPNILAILGVRRSGKSIFSHLLLQDKKFGYVNFDDERFAGLEAENLNNVLQAFYELYGTDLEYLILDEIQNIPGWELFANRMRRTKKVVITGSSARLLSGELATHLTGRYIDFVLYPFSFPEYLEMKNFKLKKESVYSTKKIAELKKALEDYISTGGFPESYKFGRAILRNIYENIIHKDILLRYRIRNRKTFSEMTKYLLSQFSSEITYTKVKNIMTIKNVHTIKNYVD
;
A
#
# COMPACT_ATOMS: atom_id res chain seq x y z
N MET A 1 -25.75 3.22 12.78
CA MET A 1 -24.75 4.02 13.53
C MET A 1 -23.94 3.14 14.49
N GLU A 2 -24.57 2.41 15.42
CA GLU A 2 -23.87 1.55 16.41
C GLU A 2 -22.98 0.49 15.74
N GLU A 3 -23.40 -0.07 14.62
CA GLU A 3 -22.60 -1.04 13.86
C GLU A 3 -21.30 -0.42 13.33
N ILE A 4 -21.36 0.78 12.77
CA ILE A 4 -20.17 1.50 12.29
C ILE A 4 -19.18 1.78 13.43
N LYS A 5 -19.69 2.21 14.60
CA LYS A 5 -18.84 2.43 15.78
C LYS A 5 -18.16 1.14 16.22
N ARG A 6 -18.92 0.02 16.26
CA ARG A 6 -18.35 -1.29 16.59
C ARG A 6 -17.23 -1.68 15.64
N ILE A 7 -17.45 -1.54 14.32
CA ILE A 7 -16.42 -1.84 13.32
C ILE A 7 -15.17 -1.00 13.54
N ILE A 8 -15.32 0.31 13.78
CA ILE A 8 -14.20 1.22 14.02
C ILE A 8 -13.41 0.81 15.27
N VAL A 9 -14.10 0.44 16.34
CA VAL A 9 -13.46 0.00 17.60
C VAL A 9 -12.74 -1.33 17.40
N ASP A 10 -13.42 -2.34 16.80
CA ASP A 10 -12.82 -3.64 16.50
C ASP A 10 -11.53 -3.50 15.68
N GLN A 11 -11.56 -2.67 14.61
CA GLN A 11 -10.38 -2.42 13.77
C GLN A 11 -9.25 -1.71 14.54
N GLY A 12 -9.59 -0.81 15.46
CA GLY A 12 -8.62 -0.18 16.34
C GLY A 12 -7.97 -1.19 17.29
N GLU A 13 -8.75 -2.09 17.87
CA GLU A 13 -8.25 -3.17 18.75
C GLU A 13 -7.36 -4.15 17.97
N GLU A 14 -7.77 -4.57 16.78
CA GLU A 14 -6.97 -5.43 15.89
C GLU A 14 -5.61 -4.78 15.57
N MET A 15 -5.61 -3.48 15.28
CA MET A 15 -4.37 -2.76 14.99
C MET A 15 -3.47 -2.68 16.23
N ASN A 16 -4.03 -2.40 17.41
CA ASN A 16 -3.28 -2.38 18.66
C ASN A 16 -2.64 -3.75 18.95
N GLU A 17 -3.39 -4.85 18.77
CA GLU A 17 -2.86 -6.19 18.92
C GLU A 17 -1.67 -6.47 17.97
N ILE A 18 -1.71 -5.96 16.73
CA ILE A 18 -0.58 -6.08 15.80
C ILE A 18 0.64 -5.34 16.36
N PHE A 19 0.47 -4.11 16.85
CA PHE A 19 1.56 -3.33 17.43
C PHE A 19 2.15 -3.96 18.69
N GLU A 20 1.35 -4.65 19.49
CA GLU A 20 1.82 -5.35 20.70
C GLU A 20 2.53 -6.68 20.39
N ARG A 21 2.01 -7.45 19.44
CA ARG A 21 2.51 -8.80 19.13
C ARG A 21 3.66 -8.81 18.14
N GLU A 22 3.75 -7.81 17.28
CA GLU A 22 4.70 -7.79 16.19
C GLU A 22 5.80 -6.76 16.41
N ARG A 23 7.01 -7.12 16.04
CA ARG A 23 8.07 -6.14 15.95
C ARG A 23 7.84 -5.27 14.73
N ILE A 24 7.42 -4.06 14.95
CA ILE A 24 7.24 -3.07 13.90
C ILE A 24 8.62 -2.49 13.54
N ILE A 25 8.94 -2.47 12.26
CA ILE A 25 10.16 -1.90 11.72
C ILE A 25 9.86 -0.46 11.29
N GLU A 26 10.63 0.47 11.84
CA GLU A 26 10.58 1.86 11.40
C GLU A 26 11.04 1.95 9.94
N ARG A 27 10.30 2.71 9.15
CA ARG A 27 10.58 2.83 7.72
C ARG A 27 11.64 3.91 7.51
N ASP A 28 12.59 3.61 6.63
CA ASP A 28 13.62 4.59 6.19
C ASP A 28 12.98 5.62 5.23
N ILE A 29 12.11 6.45 5.79
CA ILE A 29 11.28 7.40 5.07
C ILE A 29 11.30 8.75 5.82
N PRO A 30 11.35 9.88 5.12
CA PRO A 30 11.38 11.21 5.72
C PRO A 30 10.01 11.58 6.35
N ARG A 31 9.72 11.03 7.54
CA ARG A 31 8.45 11.26 8.26
C ARG A 31 8.12 12.74 8.41
N ASP A 32 9.11 13.57 8.77
CA ASP A 32 8.91 15.00 8.99
C ASP A 32 8.49 15.73 7.69
N GLU A 33 8.97 15.27 6.53
CA GLU A 33 8.57 15.82 5.25
C GLU A 33 7.12 15.45 4.92
N LEU A 34 6.74 14.19 5.14
CA LEU A 34 5.37 13.74 4.94
C LEU A 34 4.41 14.46 5.89
N MET A 35 4.80 14.70 7.13
CA MET A 35 3.99 15.46 8.09
C MET A 35 3.78 16.90 7.63
N LYS A 36 4.78 17.56 7.05
CA LYS A 36 4.60 18.90 6.45
C LYS A 36 3.55 18.90 5.36
N PHE A 37 3.49 17.84 4.53
CA PHE A 37 2.45 17.74 3.50
C PHE A 37 1.05 17.55 4.08
N ILE A 38 0.91 16.80 5.17
CA ILE A 38 -0.37 16.61 5.86
C ILE A 38 -0.86 17.93 6.49
N GLU A 39 0.04 18.79 6.97
CA GLU A 39 -0.33 20.09 7.55
C GLU A 39 -0.92 21.07 6.53
N HIS A 40 -0.63 20.92 5.25
CA HIS A 40 -1.32 21.64 4.19
C HIS A 40 -2.71 21.04 3.92
N PRO A 41 -3.65 21.78 3.31
CA PRO A 41 -4.99 21.27 3.00
C PRO A 41 -4.98 20.31 1.80
N ASN A 42 -4.01 19.42 1.75
CA ASN A 42 -3.88 18.36 0.77
C ASN A 42 -4.11 16.99 1.43
N ILE A 43 -4.54 16.04 0.63
CA ILE A 43 -4.64 14.64 1.04
C ILE A 43 -3.26 14.01 0.87
N LEU A 44 -2.77 13.28 1.87
CA LEU A 44 -1.63 12.39 1.68
C LEU A 44 -2.14 11.03 1.22
N ALA A 45 -1.79 10.62 0.02
CA ALA A 45 -2.12 9.31 -0.54
C ALA A 45 -0.92 8.36 -0.41
N ILE A 46 -0.99 7.41 0.51
CA ILE A 46 0.03 6.36 0.68
C ILE A 46 -0.32 5.21 -0.27
N LEU A 47 0.40 5.16 -1.37
CA LEU A 47 0.23 4.16 -2.43
C LEU A 47 1.22 3.01 -2.25
N GLY A 48 0.92 1.86 -2.82
CA GLY A 48 1.85 0.74 -2.83
C GLY A 48 1.16 -0.59 -3.05
N VAL A 49 1.94 -1.58 -3.41
CA VAL A 49 1.41 -2.93 -3.64
C VAL A 49 0.75 -3.48 -2.38
N ARG A 50 -0.19 -4.38 -2.56
CA ARG A 50 -0.82 -5.10 -1.45
C ARG A 50 0.26 -5.75 -0.57
N ARG A 51 0.12 -5.66 0.76
CA ARG A 51 1.07 -6.20 1.77
C ARG A 51 2.44 -5.50 1.84
N SER A 52 2.56 -4.26 1.32
CA SER A 52 3.76 -3.43 1.55
C SER A 52 3.82 -2.76 2.93
N GLY A 53 2.76 -2.87 3.73
CA GLY A 53 2.68 -2.29 5.08
C GLY A 53 2.06 -0.90 5.17
N LYS A 54 1.22 -0.49 4.19
CA LYS A 54 0.59 0.84 4.14
C LYS A 54 -0.20 1.19 5.40
N SER A 55 -1.06 0.29 5.86
CA SER A 55 -1.89 0.49 7.06
C SER A 55 -1.03 0.72 8.31
N ILE A 56 -0.02 -0.13 8.52
CA ILE A 56 0.94 0.03 9.62
C ILE A 56 1.68 1.35 9.52
N PHE A 57 2.17 1.69 8.31
CA PHE A 57 2.91 2.94 8.10
C PHE A 57 2.04 4.17 8.34
N SER A 58 0.76 4.16 7.94
CA SER A 58 -0.16 5.28 8.21
C SER A 58 -0.38 5.51 9.71
N HIS A 59 -0.44 4.45 10.51
CA HIS A 59 -0.50 4.55 11.97
C HIS A 59 0.80 5.09 12.57
N LEU A 60 1.96 4.57 12.16
CA LEU A 60 3.26 5.07 12.60
C LEU A 60 3.45 6.55 12.28
N LEU A 61 2.95 6.98 11.12
CA LEU A 61 3.04 8.38 10.69
C LEU A 61 2.31 9.31 11.66
N LEU A 62 1.15 8.90 12.17
CA LEU A 62 0.29 9.67 13.06
C LEU A 62 0.33 9.21 14.53
N GLN A 63 1.31 8.38 14.95
CA GLN A 63 1.35 7.79 16.29
C GLN A 63 1.30 8.82 17.45
N ASP A 64 1.79 10.05 17.22
CA ASP A 64 1.78 11.14 18.20
C ASP A 64 0.55 12.05 18.08
N LYS A 65 -0.44 11.67 17.28
CA LYS A 65 -1.63 12.46 17.00
C LYS A 65 -2.89 11.69 17.38
N LYS A 66 -3.96 12.41 17.68
CA LYS A 66 -5.30 11.86 17.81
C LYS A 66 -5.91 11.74 16.42
N PHE A 67 -6.21 10.53 15.96
CA PHE A 67 -6.77 10.29 14.65
C PHE A 67 -7.92 9.29 14.68
N GLY A 68 -8.81 9.37 13.70
CA GLY A 68 -9.81 8.36 13.39
C GLY A 68 -9.28 7.43 12.30
N TYR A 69 -9.38 6.13 12.52
CA TYR A 69 -8.97 5.09 11.56
C TYR A 69 -10.15 4.26 11.12
N VAL A 70 -10.23 3.98 9.84
CA VAL A 70 -11.18 3.01 9.28
C VAL A 70 -10.57 2.34 8.05
N ASN A 71 -10.72 1.02 7.98
CA ASN A 71 -10.32 0.20 6.83
C ASN A 71 -11.57 -0.26 6.06
N PHE A 72 -11.67 0.15 4.80
CA PHE A 72 -12.78 -0.19 3.92
C PHE A 72 -12.59 -1.49 3.12
N ASP A 73 -11.53 -2.28 3.40
CA ASP A 73 -11.41 -3.66 2.89
C ASP A 73 -12.17 -4.68 3.79
N ASP A 74 -12.78 -4.20 4.88
CA ASP A 74 -13.63 -4.96 5.78
C ASP A 74 -14.96 -5.28 5.10
N GLU A 75 -15.36 -6.57 5.10
CA GLU A 75 -16.58 -7.04 4.44
C GLU A 75 -17.87 -6.44 5.04
N ARG A 76 -17.82 -5.97 6.28
CA ARG A 76 -18.96 -5.29 6.94
C ARG A 76 -19.30 -3.96 6.29
N PHE A 77 -18.40 -3.39 5.51
CA PHE A 77 -18.65 -2.22 4.66
C PHE A 77 -19.11 -2.56 3.23
N ALA A 78 -19.38 -3.84 2.94
CA ALA A 78 -19.84 -4.24 1.62
C ALA A 78 -21.17 -3.53 1.26
N GLY A 79 -21.18 -2.84 0.11
CA GLY A 79 -22.34 -2.06 -0.33
C GLY A 79 -22.45 -0.66 0.29
N LEU A 80 -21.47 -0.21 1.07
CA LEU A 80 -21.41 1.19 1.51
C LEU A 80 -21.14 2.11 0.31
N GLU A 81 -21.87 3.21 0.24
CA GLU A 81 -21.72 4.23 -0.79
C GLU A 81 -21.19 5.55 -0.19
N ALA A 82 -20.72 6.46 -1.04
CA ALA A 82 -20.16 7.74 -0.61
C ALA A 82 -21.07 8.56 0.30
N GLU A 83 -22.39 8.46 0.12
CA GLU A 83 -23.40 9.14 0.94
C GLU A 83 -23.31 8.70 2.41
N ASN A 84 -22.97 7.44 2.65
CA ASN A 84 -22.88 6.85 3.99
C ASN A 84 -21.57 7.23 4.72
N LEU A 85 -20.56 7.78 4.04
CA LEU A 85 -19.31 8.20 4.66
C LEU A 85 -19.49 9.30 5.72
N ASN A 86 -20.60 10.03 5.66
CA ASN A 86 -20.97 10.95 6.74
C ASN A 86 -21.27 10.23 8.06
N ASN A 87 -21.84 9.03 8.00
CA ASN A 87 -22.10 8.22 9.19
C ASN A 87 -20.79 7.74 9.82
N VAL A 88 -19.78 7.45 9.00
CA VAL A 88 -18.42 7.12 9.50
C VAL A 88 -17.82 8.33 10.20
N LEU A 89 -17.92 9.52 9.63
CA LEU A 89 -17.44 10.74 10.27
C LEU A 89 -18.18 11.05 11.58
N GLN A 90 -19.49 10.86 11.61
CA GLN A 90 -20.27 11.01 12.83
C GLN A 90 -19.85 10.00 13.90
N ALA A 91 -19.64 8.75 13.53
CA ALA A 91 -19.13 7.71 14.44
C ALA A 91 -17.76 8.10 15.03
N PHE A 92 -16.85 8.65 14.23
CA PHE A 92 -15.59 9.18 14.71
C PHE A 92 -15.76 10.29 15.75
N TYR A 93 -16.67 11.25 15.51
CA TYR A 93 -16.93 12.32 16.48
C TYR A 93 -17.54 11.80 17.78
N GLU A 94 -18.43 10.81 17.70
CA GLU A 94 -19.03 10.20 18.89
C GLU A 94 -18.04 9.37 19.69
N LEU A 95 -17.05 8.73 19.04
CA LEU A 95 -16.03 7.91 19.69
C LEU A 95 -14.84 8.76 20.20
N TYR A 96 -14.40 9.71 19.40
CA TYR A 96 -13.13 10.40 19.63
C TYR A 96 -13.29 11.90 19.92
N GLY A 97 -14.49 12.45 19.84
CA GLY A 97 -14.77 13.86 20.06
C GLY A 97 -14.71 14.72 18.78
N THR A 98 -15.37 15.86 18.82
CA THR A 98 -15.53 16.77 17.67
C THR A 98 -14.23 17.53 17.32
N ASP A 99 -13.26 17.54 18.20
CA ASP A 99 -11.92 18.10 18.06
C ASP A 99 -10.97 17.24 17.23
N LEU A 100 -11.42 16.08 16.76
CA LEU A 100 -10.64 15.16 15.92
C LEU A 100 -10.16 15.87 14.64
N GLU A 101 -8.83 15.94 14.44
CA GLU A 101 -8.22 16.64 13.31
C GLU A 101 -7.75 15.68 12.18
N TYR A 102 -7.26 14.49 12.53
CA TYR A 102 -6.63 13.56 11.60
C TYR A 102 -7.53 12.39 11.29
N LEU A 103 -7.56 12.00 10.02
CA LEU A 103 -8.32 10.85 9.53
C LEU A 103 -7.40 9.95 8.69
N ILE A 104 -7.42 8.66 8.98
CA ILE A 104 -6.84 7.61 8.14
C ILE A 104 -7.98 6.81 7.51
N LEU A 105 -8.10 6.91 6.19
CA LEU A 105 -9.10 6.21 5.40
C LEU A 105 -8.37 5.13 4.60
N ASP A 106 -8.28 3.94 5.17
CA ASP A 106 -7.50 2.82 4.64
C ASP A 106 -8.32 2.08 3.57
N GLU A 107 -7.69 1.77 2.41
CA GLU A 107 -8.30 1.13 1.24
C GLU A 107 -9.62 1.82 0.77
N ILE A 108 -9.65 3.16 0.84
CA ILE A 108 -10.86 3.99 0.59
C ILE A 108 -11.46 3.78 -0.81
N GLN A 109 -10.66 3.36 -1.79
CA GLN A 109 -11.13 3.09 -3.15
C GLN A 109 -12.12 1.91 -3.24
N ASN A 110 -12.39 1.22 -2.15
CA ASN A 110 -13.46 0.22 -2.09
C ASN A 110 -14.85 0.86 -2.00
N ILE A 111 -14.94 2.16 -1.70
CA ILE A 111 -16.20 2.91 -1.63
C ILE A 111 -16.37 3.75 -2.91
N PRO A 112 -17.36 3.46 -3.77
CA PRO A 112 -17.60 4.26 -4.97
C PRO A 112 -17.90 5.73 -4.63
N GLY A 113 -17.27 6.69 -5.34
CA GLY A 113 -17.50 8.12 -5.15
C GLY A 113 -16.85 8.74 -3.91
N TRP A 114 -15.93 8.03 -3.27
CA TRP A 114 -15.21 8.47 -2.07
C TRP A 114 -14.45 9.80 -2.24
N GLU A 115 -14.06 10.14 -3.47
CA GLU A 115 -13.22 11.31 -3.78
C GLU A 115 -13.88 12.62 -3.38
N LEU A 116 -15.20 12.70 -3.55
CA LEU A 116 -15.97 13.88 -3.17
C LEU A 116 -15.99 14.07 -1.65
N PHE A 117 -16.11 12.98 -0.91
CA PHE A 117 -16.01 12.99 0.55
C PHE A 117 -14.61 13.41 1.01
N ALA A 118 -13.56 12.79 0.50
CA ALA A 118 -12.16 13.10 0.85
C ALA A 118 -11.83 14.56 0.49
N ASN A 119 -12.25 15.05 -0.69
CA ASN A 119 -12.07 16.44 -1.08
C ASN A 119 -12.78 17.44 -0.15
N ARG A 120 -13.92 17.09 0.40
CA ARG A 120 -14.61 17.90 1.40
C ARG A 120 -13.85 17.86 2.74
N MET A 121 -13.44 16.67 3.20
CA MET A 121 -12.76 16.50 4.49
C MET A 121 -11.45 17.25 4.56
N ARG A 122 -10.61 17.25 3.50
CA ARG A 122 -9.32 17.95 3.50
C ARG A 122 -9.42 19.46 3.81
N ARG A 123 -10.60 20.07 3.69
CA ARG A 123 -10.79 21.50 3.98
C ARG A 123 -10.77 21.80 5.48
N THR A 124 -11.11 20.83 6.30
CA THR A 124 -11.26 20.98 7.76
C THR A 124 -10.50 19.91 8.54
N LYS A 125 -9.99 18.90 7.89
CA LYS A 125 -9.29 17.76 8.48
C LYS A 125 -7.99 17.48 7.74
N LYS A 126 -7.06 16.82 8.40
CA LYS A 126 -5.83 16.28 7.85
C LYS A 126 -6.11 14.84 7.42
N VAL A 127 -6.11 14.59 6.12
CA VAL A 127 -6.58 13.32 5.57
C VAL A 127 -5.43 12.51 4.99
N VAL A 128 -5.25 11.32 5.51
CA VAL A 128 -4.39 10.28 4.95
C VAL A 128 -5.27 9.22 4.33
N ILE A 129 -5.01 8.88 3.10
CA ILE A 129 -5.67 7.76 2.41
C ILE A 129 -4.64 6.70 2.06
N THR A 130 -5.04 5.45 2.06
CA THR A 130 -4.20 4.38 1.53
C THR A 130 -4.91 3.61 0.43
N GLY A 131 -4.11 2.94 -0.39
CA GLY A 131 -4.64 2.01 -1.38
C GLY A 131 -3.58 1.48 -2.34
N SER A 132 -3.97 0.50 -3.16
CA SER A 132 -3.08 0.04 -4.21
C SER A 132 -2.91 1.14 -5.27
N SER A 133 -1.66 1.39 -5.72
CA SER A 133 -1.35 2.41 -6.73
C SER A 133 -2.21 2.27 -7.99
N ALA A 134 -2.46 1.02 -8.41
CA ALA A 134 -3.31 0.74 -9.56
C ALA A 134 -4.77 1.17 -9.38
N ARG A 135 -5.31 1.15 -8.16
CA ARG A 135 -6.70 1.55 -7.90
C ARG A 135 -6.87 3.06 -7.73
N LEU A 136 -5.98 3.69 -6.98
CA LEU A 136 -6.09 5.12 -6.67
C LEU A 136 -5.67 6.02 -7.85
N LEU A 137 -4.67 5.61 -8.67
CA LEU A 137 -4.18 6.44 -9.78
C LEU A 137 -5.04 6.33 -11.06
N SER A 138 -5.92 5.35 -11.20
CA SER A 138 -6.68 5.11 -12.43
C SER A 138 -7.91 6.03 -12.56
N GLY A 139 -7.67 7.28 -12.86
CA GLY A 139 -8.68 8.22 -13.37
C GLY A 139 -9.51 8.96 -12.30
N GLU A 140 -9.80 8.37 -11.16
CA GLU A 140 -10.66 8.96 -10.13
C GLU A 140 -9.93 10.04 -9.32
N LEU A 141 -8.69 9.77 -8.87
CA LEU A 141 -7.83 10.80 -8.27
C LEU A 141 -7.54 11.94 -9.27
N ALA A 142 -7.31 11.58 -10.54
CA ALA A 142 -6.95 12.55 -11.55
C ALA A 142 -8.07 13.56 -11.87
N THR A 143 -9.35 13.18 -11.74
CA THR A 143 -10.47 14.04 -12.11
C THR A 143 -10.96 14.94 -10.96
N HIS A 144 -11.16 14.38 -9.77
CA HIS A 144 -11.78 15.11 -8.65
C HIS A 144 -10.78 15.69 -7.64
N LEU A 145 -9.57 15.14 -7.58
CA LEU A 145 -8.54 15.53 -6.63
C LEU A 145 -7.29 16.15 -7.27
N THR A 146 -7.34 16.50 -8.56
CA THR A 146 -6.20 17.11 -9.27
C THR A 146 -5.63 18.31 -8.51
N GLY A 147 -4.32 18.26 -8.19
CA GLY A 147 -3.63 19.29 -7.43
C GLY A 147 -4.03 19.41 -5.96
N ARG A 148 -4.74 18.40 -5.39
CA ARG A 148 -5.26 18.43 -4.02
C ARG A 148 -4.80 17.26 -3.19
N TYR A 149 -3.91 16.45 -3.70
CA TYR A 149 -3.26 15.35 -2.99
C TYR A 149 -1.77 15.33 -3.30
N ILE A 150 -1.03 14.69 -2.44
CA ILE A 150 0.37 14.33 -2.63
C ILE A 150 0.43 12.84 -2.47
N ASP A 151 1.01 12.15 -3.44
CA ASP A 151 1.20 10.71 -3.41
C ASP A 151 2.58 10.35 -2.87
N PHE A 152 2.60 9.32 -2.08
CA PHE A 152 3.80 8.69 -1.56
C PHE A 152 3.73 7.18 -1.81
N VAL A 153 4.68 6.65 -2.57
CA VAL A 153 4.72 5.22 -2.90
C VAL A 153 5.52 4.45 -1.86
N LEU A 154 4.81 3.62 -1.07
CA LEU A 154 5.41 2.73 -0.09
C LEU A 154 5.76 1.39 -0.73
N TYR A 155 7.05 1.15 -0.94
CA TYR A 155 7.57 -0.14 -1.39
C TYR A 155 7.63 -1.16 -0.25
N PRO A 156 7.73 -2.48 -0.52
CA PRO A 156 8.17 -3.46 0.46
C PRO A 156 9.50 -3.03 1.09
N PHE A 157 9.94 -3.71 2.17
CA PHE A 157 11.17 -3.33 2.87
C PHE A 157 12.37 -3.17 1.94
N SER A 158 13.09 -2.08 2.11
CA SER A 158 14.42 -1.87 1.54
C SER A 158 15.45 -2.80 2.22
N PHE A 159 16.64 -2.91 1.65
CA PHE A 159 17.70 -3.70 2.29
C PHE A 159 18.12 -3.16 3.67
N PRO A 160 18.27 -1.85 3.91
CA PRO A 160 18.46 -1.32 5.25
C PRO A 160 17.36 -1.71 6.24
N GLU A 161 16.08 -1.58 5.87
CA GLU A 161 14.94 -1.99 6.71
C GLU A 161 14.94 -3.50 6.98
N TYR A 162 15.34 -4.30 6.00
CA TYR A 162 15.57 -5.73 6.19
C TYR A 162 16.68 -6.02 7.20
N LEU A 163 17.80 -5.32 7.12
CA LEU A 163 18.88 -5.47 8.08
C LEU A 163 18.44 -5.10 9.50
N GLU A 164 17.64 -4.05 9.63
CA GLU A 164 17.06 -3.68 10.92
C GLU A 164 16.14 -4.78 11.46
N MET A 165 15.27 -5.34 10.62
CA MET A 165 14.41 -6.46 10.97
C MET A 165 15.23 -7.68 11.47
N LYS A 166 16.40 -7.92 10.87
CA LYS A 166 17.34 -8.98 11.28
C LYS A 166 18.22 -8.61 12.48
N ASN A 167 18.01 -7.43 13.11
CA ASN A 167 18.89 -6.91 14.16
C ASN A 167 20.36 -6.75 13.72
N PHE A 168 20.58 -6.55 12.44
CA PHE A 168 21.92 -6.39 11.88
C PHE A 168 22.36 -4.93 12.02
N LYS A 169 23.15 -4.63 13.04
CA LYS A 169 23.66 -3.27 13.25
C LYS A 169 24.86 -2.99 12.38
N LEU A 170 24.70 -2.12 11.40
CA LEU A 170 25.79 -1.56 10.61
C LEU A 170 26.40 -0.37 11.35
N LYS A 171 27.71 -0.44 11.59
CA LYS A 171 28.53 0.71 12.02
C LYS A 171 29.42 1.13 10.85
N LYS A 172 29.88 2.36 10.83
CA LYS A 172 30.80 2.86 9.78
C LYS A 172 32.04 1.97 9.64
N GLU A 173 32.53 1.44 10.76
CA GLU A 173 33.72 0.58 10.79
C GLU A 173 33.44 -0.87 10.30
N SER A 174 32.16 -1.25 10.18
CA SER A 174 31.78 -2.60 9.70
C SER A 174 32.29 -2.89 8.30
N VAL A 175 32.44 -1.86 7.46
CA VAL A 175 32.97 -2.00 6.09
C VAL A 175 34.47 -2.37 6.03
N TYR A 176 35.19 -2.25 7.13
CA TYR A 176 36.60 -2.65 7.23
C TYR A 176 36.79 -4.01 7.87
N SER A 177 35.73 -4.66 8.34
CA SER A 177 35.79 -5.99 8.95
C SER A 177 35.41 -7.05 7.91
N THR A 178 36.39 -7.92 7.57
CA THR A 178 36.15 -9.04 6.64
C THR A 178 34.99 -9.93 7.09
N LYS A 179 34.86 -10.18 8.40
CA LYS A 179 33.73 -10.94 8.95
C LYS A 179 32.42 -10.24 8.71
N LYS A 180 32.34 -8.93 9.00
CA LYS A 180 31.11 -8.14 8.81
C LYS A 180 30.72 -8.01 7.34
N ILE A 181 31.68 -7.88 6.45
CA ILE A 181 31.44 -7.88 4.99
C ILE A 181 30.85 -9.22 4.55
N ALA A 182 31.41 -10.36 5.03
CA ALA A 182 30.85 -11.67 4.69
C ALA A 182 29.42 -11.88 5.22
N GLU A 183 29.14 -11.45 6.46
CA GLU A 183 27.78 -11.46 7.04
C GLU A 183 26.82 -10.59 6.22
N LEU A 184 27.24 -9.40 5.80
CA LEU A 184 26.44 -8.47 4.99
C LEU A 184 26.14 -9.03 3.59
N LYS A 185 27.13 -9.65 2.94
CA LYS A 185 26.94 -10.33 1.64
C LYS A 185 25.91 -11.45 1.76
N LYS A 186 26.01 -12.27 2.77
CA LYS A 186 25.02 -13.32 3.03
C LYS A 186 23.64 -12.75 3.28
N ALA A 187 23.52 -11.69 4.07
CA ALA A 187 22.24 -11.00 4.30
C ALA A 187 21.66 -10.43 3.01
N LEU A 188 22.49 -9.91 2.10
CA LEU A 188 22.05 -9.43 0.80
C LEU A 188 21.54 -10.56 -0.10
N GLU A 189 22.24 -11.69 -0.13
CA GLU A 189 21.80 -12.90 -0.86
C GLU A 189 20.46 -13.40 -0.34
N ASP A 190 20.28 -13.45 0.98
CA ASP A 190 19.03 -13.82 1.63
C ASP A 190 17.91 -12.83 1.26
N TYR A 191 18.18 -11.51 1.29
CA TYR A 191 17.23 -10.47 0.89
C TYR A 191 16.81 -10.59 -0.57
N ILE A 192 17.78 -10.72 -1.49
CA ILE A 192 17.50 -10.89 -2.92
C ILE A 192 16.64 -12.15 -3.15
N SER A 193 16.89 -13.20 -2.39
CA SER A 193 16.20 -14.46 -2.54
C SER A 193 14.80 -14.48 -1.93
N THR A 194 14.53 -13.69 -0.89
CA THR A 194 13.28 -13.68 -0.12
C THR A 194 12.41 -12.48 -0.49
N GLY A 195 13.02 -11.40 -1.01
CA GLY A 195 12.35 -10.14 -1.33
C GLY A 195 12.10 -9.27 -0.10
N GLY A 196 11.47 -8.12 -0.31
CA GLY A 196 11.21 -7.12 0.74
C GLY A 196 9.83 -7.22 1.42
N PHE A 197 8.98 -8.19 1.06
CA PHE A 197 7.67 -8.29 1.71
C PHE A 197 7.79 -8.77 3.16
N PRO A 198 7.25 -8.02 4.15
CA PRO A 198 7.38 -8.39 5.57
C PRO A 198 6.92 -9.82 5.88
N GLU A 199 5.82 -10.26 5.26
CA GLU A 199 5.26 -11.60 5.47
C GLU A 199 6.15 -12.73 4.94
N SER A 200 7.02 -12.47 3.93
CA SER A 200 7.92 -13.50 3.41
C SER A 200 8.93 -13.99 4.44
N TYR A 201 9.21 -13.16 5.45
CA TYR A 201 10.10 -13.51 6.55
C TYR A 201 9.43 -14.35 7.64
N LYS A 202 8.10 -14.28 7.74
CA LYS A 202 7.31 -15.10 8.68
C LYS A 202 6.93 -16.45 8.05
N PHE A 203 6.45 -16.41 6.80
CA PHE A 203 5.82 -17.55 6.14
C PHE A 203 6.66 -18.17 5.02
N GLY A 204 7.89 -17.66 4.84
CA GLY A 204 8.78 -18.11 3.78
C GLY A 204 8.32 -17.68 2.38
N ARG A 205 9.04 -18.17 1.36
CA ARG A 205 8.83 -17.80 -0.05
C ARG A 205 7.46 -18.17 -0.61
N ALA A 206 6.78 -19.16 -0.02
CA ALA A 206 5.47 -19.60 -0.51
C ALA A 206 4.44 -18.44 -0.52
N ILE A 207 4.53 -17.52 0.45
CA ILE A 207 3.62 -16.36 0.51
C ILE A 207 3.79 -15.41 -0.68
N LEU A 208 4.99 -15.30 -1.26
CA LEU A 208 5.25 -14.42 -2.41
C LEU A 208 4.42 -14.82 -3.62
N ARG A 209 4.23 -16.14 -3.82
CA ARG A 209 3.34 -16.64 -4.87
C ARG A 209 1.89 -16.19 -4.63
N ASN A 210 1.41 -16.30 -3.41
CA ASN A 210 0.06 -15.87 -3.04
C ASN A 210 -0.11 -14.35 -3.19
N ILE A 211 0.91 -13.57 -2.80
CA ILE A 211 0.90 -12.11 -2.99
C ILE A 211 0.82 -11.78 -4.49
N TYR A 212 1.67 -12.39 -5.31
CA TYR A 212 1.65 -12.22 -6.76
C TYR A 212 0.28 -12.59 -7.37
N GLU A 213 -0.24 -13.77 -7.04
CA GLU A 213 -1.53 -14.23 -7.56
C GLU A 213 -2.67 -13.29 -7.14
N ASN A 214 -2.67 -12.79 -5.90
CA ASN A 214 -3.66 -11.83 -5.44
C ASN A 214 -3.56 -10.48 -6.17
N ILE A 215 -2.36 -9.95 -6.40
CA ILE A 215 -2.16 -8.72 -7.18
C ILE A 215 -2.68 -8.91 -8.60
N ILE A 216 -2.29 -10.00 -9.28
CA ILE A 216 -2.72 -10.27 -10.64
C ILE A 216 -4.24 -10.46 -10.72
N HIS A 217 -4.82 -11.27 -9.84
CA HIS A 217 -6.25 -11.58 -9.91
C HIS A 217 -7.14 -10.46 -9.41
N LYS A 218 -6.87 -9.92 -8.21
CA LYS A 218 -7.75 -8.94 -7.56
C LYS A 218 -7.50 -7.52 -8.06
N ASP A 219 -6.23 -7.13 -8.17
CA ASP A 219 -5.91 -5.73 -8.45
C ASP A 219 -5.84 -5.44 -9.95
N ILE A 220 -5.65 -6.47 -10.80
CA ILE A 220 -5.54 -6.28 -12.26
C ILE A 220 -6.68 -6.97 -13.02
N LEU A 221 -6.74 -8.31 -13.02
CA LEU A 221 -7.67 -9.05 -13.91
C LEU A 221 -9.15 -8.72 -13.65
N LEU A 222 -9.58 -8.65 -12.41
CA LEU A 222 -10.96 -8.32 -12.06
C LEU A 222 -11.28 -6.86 -12.37
N ARG A 223 -10.35 -5.96 -12.08
CA ARG A 223 -10.54 -4.53 -12.26
C ARG A 223 -10.65 -4.12 -13.72
N TYR A 224 -9.68 -4.51 -14.54
CA TYR A 224 -9.63 -4.10 -15.94
C TYR A 224 -10.44 -5.04 -16.84
N ARG A 225 -11.20 -5.99 -16.27
CA ARG A 225 -12.05 -6.95 -16.98
C ARG A 225 -11.33 -7.62 -18.15
N ILE A 226 -10.06 -8.01 -17.90
CA ILE A 226 -9.19 -8.59 -18.94
C ILE A 226 -9.81 -9.90 -19.44
N ARG A 227 -10.13 -9.95 -20.75
CA ARG A 227 -10.81 -11.09 -21.37
C ARG A 227 -9.93 -12.32 -21.43
N ASN A 228 -8.68 -12.17 -21.84
CA ASN A 228 -7.74 -13.29 -21.97
C ASN A 228 -6.84 -13.41 -20.74
N ARG A 229 -7.42 -13.90 -19.65
CA ARG A 229 -6.76 -14.04 -18.36
C ARG A 229 -5.51 -14.92 -18.41
N LYS A 230 -5.56 -16.02 -19.21
CA LYS A 230 -4.44 -16.96 -19.34
C LYS A 230 -3.23 -16.27 -19.99
N THR A 231 -3.42 -15.67 -21.15
CA THR A 231 -2.34 -14.96 -21.86
C THR A 231 -1.78 -13.81 -21.05
N PHE A 232 -2.64 -13.07 -20.33
CA PHE A 232 -2.18 -12.02 -19.43
C PHE A 232 -1.29 -12.57 -18.31
N SER A 233 -1.70 -13.66 -17.65
CA SER A 233 -0.91 -14.28 -16.57
C SER A 233 0.41 -14.88 -17.08
N GLU A 234 0.45 -15.42 -18.30
CA GLU A 234 1.68 -15.89 -18.94
C GLU A 234 2.62 -14.71 -19.26
N MET A 235 2.05 -13.62 -19.79
CA MET A 235 2.81 -12.41 -20.08
C MET A 235 3.42 -11.79 -18.83
N THR A 236 2.68 -11.67 -17.72
CA THR A 236 3.20 -11.12 -16.47
C THR A 236 4.33 -11.98 -15.90
N LYS A 237 4.22 -13.31 -15.96
CA LYS A 237 5.31 -14.22 -15.56
C LYS A 237 6.54 -14.03 -16.44
N TYR A 238 6.35 -13.90 -17.75
CA TYR A 238 7.45 -13.64 -18.67
C TYR A 238 8.12 -12.30 -18.36
N LEU A 239 7.36 -11.22 -18.16
CA LEU A 239 7.91 -9.90 -17.81
C LEU A 239 8.72 -9.96 -16.51
N LEU A 240 8.20 -10.62 -15.48
CA LEU A 240 8.94 -10.83 -14.23
C LEU A 240 10.24 -11.63 -14.42
N SER A 241 10.25 -12.60 -15.34
CA SER A 241 11.48 -13.38 -15.63
C SER A 241 12.55 -12.57 -16.38
N GLN A 242 12.17 -11.44 -16.98
CA GLN A 242 13.06 -10.57 -17.75
C GLN A 242 13.49 -9.32 -16.99
N PHE A 243 13.43 -9.34 -15.65
CA PHE A 243 13.89 -8.18 -14.86
C PHE A 243 15.34 -7.82 -15.21
N SER A 244 15.66 -6.53 -15.20
CA SER A 244 16.96 -5.97 -15.61
C SER A 244 17.34 -6.23 -17.07
N SER A 245 16.39 -6.60 -17.95
CA SER A 245 16.61 -6.80 -19.38
C SER A 245 15.78 -5.80 -20.20
N GLU A 246 16.30 -5.37 -21.34
CA GLU A 246 15.52 -4.60 -22.28
C GLU A 246 14.43 -5.46 -22.96
N ILE A 247 13.21 -4.97 -22.92
CA ILE A 247 12.05 -5.63 -23.50
C ILE A 247 11.37 -4.69 -24.47
N THR A 248 10.99 -5.19 -25.66
CA THR A 248 10.17 -4.44 -26.60
C THR A 248 8.78 -5.03 -26.67
N TYR A 249 7.74 -4.21 -26.86
CA TYR A 249 6.37 -4.66 -27.05
C TYR A 249 6.25 -5.68 -28.20
N THR A 250 7.02 -5.50 -29.26
CA THR A 250 7.07 -6.42 -30.41
C THR A 250 7.61 -7.80 -30.01
N LYS A 251 8.66 -7.86 -29.17
CA LYS A 251 9.20 -9.12 -28.66
C LYS A 251 8.17 -9.85 -27.83
N VAL A 252 7.52 -9.14 -26.89
CA VAL A 252 6.45 -9.71 -26.06
C VAL A 252 5.29 -10.21 -26.90
N LYS A 253 4.84 -9.41 -27.89
CA LYS A 253 3.77 -9.79 -28.84
C LYS A 253 4.07 -11.13 -29.52
N ASN A 254 5.30 -11.28 -30.04
CA ASN A 254 5.69 -12.49 -30.77
C ASN A 254 5.75 -13.71 -29.84
N ILE A 255 6.29 -13.57 -28.62
CA ILE A 255 6.38 -14.65 -27.63
C ILE A 255 4.98 -15.08 -27.16
N MET A 256 4.09 -14.12 -26.90
CA MET A 256 2.72 -14.39 -26.43
C MET A 256 1.75 -14.74 -27.56
N THR A 257 2.21 -14.76 -28.82
CA THR A 257 1.39 -15.05 -29.99
C THR A 257 0.14 -14.16 -30.10
N ILE A 258 0.29 -12.89 -29.67
CA ILE A 258 -0.77 -11.89 -29.72
C ILE A 258 -0.73 -11.18 -31.08
N LYS A 259 -1.88 -10.98 -31.70
CA LYS A 259 -1.95 -10.39 -33.07
C LYS A 259 -1.56 -8.91 -33.10
N ASN A 260 -1.88 -8.15 -32.06
CA ASN A 260 -1.73 -6.69 -32.05
C ASN A 260 -0.78 -6.22 -30.95
N VAL A 261 0.24 -5.42 -31.33
CA VAL A 261 1.19 -4.76 -30.39
C VAL A 261 0.47 -3.82 -29.43
N HIS A 262 -0.61 -3.17 -29.89
CA HIS A 262 -1.40 -2.27 -29.05
C HIS A 262 -2.02 -2.98 -27.84
N THR A 263 -2.40 -4.25 -28.00
CA THR A 263 -2.88 -5.07 -26.87
C THR A 263 -1.80 -5.28 -25.82
N ILE A 264 -0.54 -5.50 -26.25
CA ILE A 264 0.59 -5.63 -25.32
C ILE A 264 0.83 -4.30 -24.60
N LYS A 265 0.83 -3.19 -25.35
CA LYS A 265 0.98 -1.87 -24.77
C LYS A 265 -0.07 -1.61 -23.67
N ASN A 266 -1.33 -1.84 -23.96
CA ASN A 266 -2.43 -1.68 -22.99
C ASN A 266 -2.35 -2.63 -21.79
N TYR A 267 -1.60 -3.73 -21.89
CA TYR A 267 -1.41 -4.68 -20.79
C TYR A 267 -0.22 -4.31 -19.91
N VAL A 268 0.75 -3.55 -20.43
CA VAL A 268 1.98 -3.16 -19.74
C VAL A 268 1.82 -1.77 -19.12
N ASP A 269 1.13 -0.85 -19.80
CA ASP A 269 0.79 0.50 -19.32
C ASP A 269 -0.34 0.43 -18.27
#